data_039b0fd3d15fe34386b9f158b5048b31
#
_entry.id   039b0fd3d15fe34386b9f158b5048b31
#
_cell.length_a   1.000
_cell.length_b   1.000
_cell.length_c   1.000
_cell.angle_alpha   90.00
_cell.angle_beta   90.00
_cell.angle_gamma   90.00
#
_symmetry.space_group_name_H-M   'P 1'
#
loop_
_entity.id
_entity.type
_entity.pdbx_description
1 polymer ?
#
loop_
_entity_poly.entity_id
_entity_poly.type
_entity_poly.pdbx_seq_one_letter_code
_entity_poly.pdbx_strand_id
1 'polypeptide(L)'
;MGGTNTDMGLVTENGNIIQRRNIPTNAYTELEPYVRDMMREIEAMVAEQQVRDGEAVCLEGIGIGAPNGNYYTGCVDNAPNLTIKGVLDFGNEIHKYRDVPVVLSNDANAAAYGEYVYGGAKGMKHFIMFTLGTGVGSGIVVDGKLVHGSTGGAGELGHNILIPHGRKCSCGREGCLETYTSARGIVQTYIELRRENPDQERMLKEVPDGEVTSKLIGEAAHQGDPVALKTWEKVGDWLGLAMANSVTFSAPEAIFLMGGPAQVGEPLLKPLRAAFEKYLLNIYAGSCQIRMSELRANEVAILGAAALIKMPK
;
A
#
# COMPACT_ATOMS: atom_id res chain seq x y z
N MET A 1 5.29 -9.25 -0.29
CA MET A 1 4.64 -10.47 -0.79
C MET A 1 3.28 -10.09 -1.37
N GLY A 2 3.01 -10.44 -2.61
CA GLY A 2 1.72 -10.20 -3.29
C GLY A 2 1.08 -11.51 -3.76
N GLY A 3 -0.17 -11.43 -4.27
CA GLY A 3 -0.90 -12.63 -4.74
C GLY A 3 -0.29 -13.30 -5.97
N THR A 4 0.43 -12.58 -6.80
CA THR A 4 1.06 -13.10 -8.02
C THR A 4 2.54 -13.36 -7.82
N ASN A 5 3.25 -12.38 -7.27
CA ASN A 5 4.71 -12.42 -7.12
C ASN A 5 5.13 -11.98 -5.71
N THR A 6 6.29 -12.47 -5.29
CA THR A 6 7.00 -12.01 -4.10
C THR A 6 8.33 -11.40 -4.51
N ASP A 7 8.43 -10.09 -4.30
CA ASP A 7 9.68 -9.37 -4.46
C ASP A 7 10.49 -9.46 -3.17
N MET A 8 11.76 -9.81 -3.31
CA MET A 8 12.73 -9.91 -2.22
C MET A 8 13.90 -8.99 -2.48
N GLY A 9 14.50 -8.47 -1.42
CA GLY A 9 15.70 -7.65 -1.54
C GLY A 9 16.61 -7.78 -0.33
N LEU A 10 17.91 -7.77 -0.58
CA LEU A 10 18.92 -7.56 0.43
C LEU A 10 19.12 -6.06 0.60
N VAL A 11 18.85 -5.56 1.80
CA VAL A 11 18.81 -4.12 2.10
C VAL A 11 19.84 -3.80 3.17
N THR A 12 20.67 -2.79 2.93
CA THR A 12 21.61 -2.29 3.94
C THR A 12 20.88 -1.50 5.03
N GLU A 13 21.54 -1.27 6.16
CA GLU A 13 21.01 -0.47 7.25
C GLU A 13 20.52 0.91 6.81
N ASN A 14 21.18 1.50 5.82
CA ASN A 14 20.84 2.83 5.29
C ASN A 14 19.73 2.82 4.23
N GLY A 15 19.12 1.66 3.93
CA GLY A 15 18.03 1.54 2.96
C GLY A 15 18.47 1.36 1.52
N ASN A 16 19.75 1.03 1.26
CA ASN A 16 20.19 0.71 -0.09
C ASN A 16 19.82 -0.73 -0.42
N ILE A 17 19.03 -0.94 -1.47
CA ILE A 17 18.73 -2.28 -1.99
C ILE A 17 19.92 -2.72 -2.83
N ILE A 18 20.71 -3.66 -2.33
CA ILE A 18 21.94 -4.14 -2.98
C ILE A 18 21.73 -5.33 -3.88
N GLN A 19 20.69 -6.12 -3.62
CA GLN A 19 20.26 -7.22 -4.50
C GLN A 19 18.75 -7.35 -4.51
N ARG A 20 18.19 -7.91 -5.58
CA ARG A 20 16.76 -8.21 -5.75
C ARG A 20 16.56 -9.60 -6.32
N ARG A 21 15.50 -10.27 -5.88
CA ARG A 21 14.98 -11.52 -6.45
C ARG A 21 13.46 -11.44 -6.49
N ASN A 22 12.88 -12.28 -7.32
CA ASN A 22 11.44 -12.44 -7.43
C ASN A 22 11.09 -13.91 -7.58
N ILE A 23 10.05 -14.37 -6.88
CA ILE A 23 9.47 -15.69 -7.09
C ILE A 23 7.97 -15.58 -7.32
N PRO A 24 7.37 -16.44 -8.14
CA PRO A 24 5.93 -16.43 -8.38
C PRO A 24 5.17 -16.98 -7.18
N THR A 25 4.47 -16.14 -6.41
CA THR A 25 3.67 -16.57 -5.24
C THR A 25 2.56 -17.53 -5.65
N ASN A 26 1.91 -17.26 -6.79
CA ASN A 26 0.79 -18.04 -7.29
C ASN A 26 1.16 -19.45 -7.82
N ALA A 27 2.43 -19.78 -7.90
CA ALA A 27 2.90 -21.13 -8.24
C ALA A 27 2.81 -22.11 -7.06
N TYR A 28 2.53 -21.63 -5.85
CA TYR A 28 2.51 -22.45 -4.63
C TYR A 28 1.10 -22.54 -4.06
N THR A 29 0.77 -23.72 -3.53
CA THR A 29 -0.47 -24.01 -2.79
C THR A 29 -0.22 -24.36 -1.34
N GLU A 30 1.05 -24.56 -0.94
CA GLU A 30 1.48 -24.92 0.41
C GLU A 30 2.61 -23.99 0.89
N LEU A 31 2.68 -23.76 2.20
CA LEU A 31 3.63 -22.83 2.81
C LEU A 31 5.08 -23.33 2.76
N GLU A 32 5.29 -24.60 3.10
CA GLU A 32 6.65 -25.18 3.22
C GLU A 32 7.44 -25.07 1.92
N PRO A 33 6.98 -25.56 0.74
CA PRO A 33 7.74 -25.44 -0.49
C PRO A 33 7.95 -23.97 -0.90
N TYR A 34 6.99 -23.10 -0.60
CA TYR A 34 7.13 -21.67 -0.86
C TYR A 34 8.23 -21.03 -0.02
N VAL A 35 8.24 -21.28 1.31
CA VAL A 35 9.27 -20.73 2.20
C VAL A 35 10.64 -21.34 1.91
N ARG A 36 10.72 -22.62 1.60
CA ARG A 36 11.98 -23.29 1.20
C ARG A 36 12.62 -22.58 0.00
N ASP A 37 11.82 -22.32 -1.05
CA ASP A 37 12.34 -21.70 -2.27
C ASP A 37 12.67 -20.21 -2.03
N MET A 38 11.87 -19.51 -1.23
CA MET A 38 12.16 -18.15 -0.78
C MET A 38 13.49 -18.08 -0.01
N MET A 39 13.70 -19.00 0.95
CA MET A 39 14.94 -19.04 1.75
C MET A 39 16.15 -19.40 0.89
N ARG A 40 16.01 -20.30 -0.09
CA ARG A 40 17.07 -20.59 -1.05
C ARG A 40 17.53 -19.32 -1.80
N GLU A 41 16.61 -18.48 -2.26
CA GLU A 41 16.95 -17.22 -2.92
C GLU A 41 17.59 -16.21 -1.95
N ILE A 42 17.12 -16.14 -0.72
CA ILE A 42 17.72 -15.27 0.33
C ILE A 42 19.17 -15.71 0.62
N GLU A 43 19.41 -16.99 0.84
CA GLU A 43 20.76 -17.52 1.09
C GLU A 43 21.70 -17.32 -0.13
N ALA A 44 21.17 -17.46 -1.34
CA ALA A 44 21.93 -17.16 -2.55
C ALA A 44 22.33 -15.67 -2.63
N MET A 45 21.41 -14.74 -2.32
CA MET A 45 21.74 -13.32 -2.27
C MET A 45 22.82 -13.00 -1.24
N VAL A 46 22.73 -13.61 -0.05
CA VAL A 46 23.74 -13.43 1.02
C VAL A 46 25.11 -13.97 0.57
N ALA A 47 25.15 -15.19 0.03
CA ALA A 47 26.39 -15.79 -0.44
C ALA A 47 27.05 -15.00 -1.58
N GLU A 48 26.26 -14.56 -2.58
CA GLU A 48 26.74 -13.74 -3.69
C GLU A 48 27.30 -12.40 -3.17
N GLN A 49 26.66 -11.78 -2.17
CA GLN A 49 27.14 -10.53 -1.58
C GLN A 49 28.44 -10.73 -0.82
N GLN A 50 28.58 -11.80 -0.04
CA GLN A 50 29.84 -12.15 0.63
C GLN A 50 31.00 -12.30 -0.34
N VAL A 51 30.75 -12.96 -1.48
CA VAL A 51 31.77 -13.12 -2.55
C VAL A 51 32.14 -11.76 -3.17
N ARG A 52 31.16 -10.89 -3.36
CA ARG A 52 31.34 -9.57 -3.97
C ARG A 52 32.16 -8.64 -3.07
N ASP A 53 31.84 -8.62 -1.77
CA ASP A 53 32.47 -7.71 -0.82
C ASP A 53 33.78 -8.25 -0.24
N GLY A 54 33.99 -9.57 -0.33
CA GLY A 54 35.13 -10.27 0.29
C GLY A 54 35.03 -10.38 1.80
N GLU A 55 33.85 -10.05 2.38
CA GLU A 55 33.59 -10.05 3.81
C GLU A 55 32.30 -10.83 4.14
N ALA A 56 32.20 -11.28 5.41
CA ALA A 56 30.99 -11.96 5.87
C ALA A 56 29.81 -10.99 5.96
N VAL A 57 28.69 -11.34 5.32
CA VAL A 57 27.42 -10.61 5.44
C VAL A 57 26.65 -11.10 6.66
N CYS A 58 26.38 -10.21 7.60
CA CYS A 58 25.50 -10.47 8.74
C CYS A 58 24.06 -10.12 8.37
N LEU A 59 23.17 -11.12 8.26
CA LEU A 59 21.75 -10.89 8.09
C LEU A 59 21.11 -10.65 9.46
N GLU A 60 20.69 -9.41 9.73
CA GLU A 60 20.14 -9.00 11.03
C GLU A 60 18.70 -9.49 11.26
N GLY A 61 17.96 -9.78 10.19
CA GLY A 61 16.58 -10.24 10.25
C GLY A 61 15.88 -10.27 8.90
N ILE A 62 14.67 -10.80 8.89
CA ILE A 62 13.80 -10.93 7.73
C ILE A 62 12.49 -10.22 8.03
N GLY A 63 12.21 -9.13 7.28
CA GLY A 63 10.93 -8.43 7.33
C GLY A 63 10.01 -8.90 6.20
N ILE A 64 8.72 -9.04 6.48
CA ILE A 64 7.70 -9.49 5.52
C ILE A 64 6.50 -8.55 5.55
N GLY A 65 6.21 -7.89 4.43
CA GLY A 65 4.94 -7.22 4.19
C GLY A 65 4.03 -8.13 3.36
N ALA A 66 2.86 -8.48 3.88
CA ALA A 66 1.94 -9.41 3.23
C ALA A 66 0.47 -8.99 3.41
N PRO A 67 -0.43 -9.29 2.44
CA PRO A 67 -1.86 -9.13 2.67
C PRO A 67 -2.31 -9.92 3.90
N ASN A 68 -3.16 -9.33 4.74
CA ASN A 68 -3.61 -9.92 6.01
C ASN A 68 -2.47 -10.37 6.96
N GLY A 69 -1.29 -9.77 6.80
CA GLY A 69 -0.16 -10.02 7.70
C GLY A 69 -0.42 -9.47 9.10
N ASN A 70 -0.30 -10.32 10.11
CA ASN A 70 -0.56 -9.96 11.50
C ASN A 70 0.76 -9.88 12.30
N TYR A 71 1.03 -8.69 12.81
CA TYR A 71 2.26 -8.40 13.54
C TYR A 71 2.43 -9.25 14.82
N TYR A 72 1.33 -9.49 15.55
CA TYR A 72 1.41 -10.19 16.84
C TYR A 72 1.61 -11.68 16.72
N THR A 73 1.02 -12.29 15.69
CA THR A 73 1.11 -13.74 15.47
C THR A 73 2.25 -14.13 14.55
N GLY A 74 2.80 -13.19 13.76
CA GLY A 74 3.78 -13.50 12.71
C GLY A 74 3.19 -14.31 11.56
N CYS A 75 1.86 -14.38 11.47
CA CYS A 75 1.13 -15.18 10.50
C CYS A 75 0.45 -14.31 9.43
N VAL A 76 0.14 -14.92 8.31
CA VAL A 76 -0.81 -14.39 7.33
C VAL A 76 -2.11 -15.17 7.46
N ASP A 77 -3.21 -14.46 7.77
CA ASP A 77 -4.49 -15.06 8.07
C ASP A 77 -5.43 -15.03 6.86
N ASN A 78 -5.63 -16.20 6.22
CA ASN A 78 -6.65 -16.40 5.17
C ASN A 78 -6.69 -15.27 4.12
N ALA A 79 -5.54 -14.83 3.61
CA ALA A 79 -5.47 -13.77 2.61
C ALA A 79 -6.20 -14.18 1.32
N PRO A 80 -7.25 -13.44 0.89
CA PRO A 80 -8.10 -13.84 -0.24
C PRO A 80 -7.32 -13.87 -1.56
N ASN A 81 -6.30 -13.05 -1.69
CA ASN A 81 -5.49 -12.88 -2.88
C ASN A 81 -4.34 -13.90 -3.01
N LEU A 82 -4.10 -14.72 -1.99
CA LEU A 82 -3.08 -15.77 -2.02
C LEU A 82 -3.66 -17.10 -2.47
N THR A 83 -2.89 -17.88 -3.21
CA THR A 83 -3.20 -19.27 -3.58
C THR A 83 -3.03 -20.21 -2.39
N ILE A 84 -2.04 -19.96 -1.55
CA ILE A 84 -1.80 -20.67 -0.29
C ILE A 84 -2.89 -20.27 0.71
N LYS A 85 -3.66 -21.23 1.20
CA LYS A 85 -4.81 -20.99 2.09
C LYS A 85 -4.52 -21.40 3.53
N GLY A 86 -5.33 -20.83 4.45
CA GLY A 86 -5.23 -21.08 5.89
C GLY A 86 -4.41 -20.03 6.63
N VAL A 87 -4.00 -20.37 7.83
CA VAL A 87 -3.09 -19.56 8.66
C VAL A 87 -1.65 -19.96 8.33
N LEU A 88 -0.90 -19.01 7.81
CA LEU A 88 0.46 -19.22 7.30
C LEU A 88 1.48 -18.68 8.31
N ASP A 89 2.09 -19.57 9.08
CA ASP A 89 3.09 -19.23 10.10
C ASP A 89 4.48 -19.11 9.46
N PHE A 90 4.78 -17.92 8.99
CA PHE A 90 6.07 -17.62 8.36
C PHE A 90 7.24 -17.66 9.35
N GLY A 91 7.01 -17.21 10.59
CA GLY A 91 8.05 -17.17 11.60
C GLY A 91 8.62 -18.56 11.87
N ASN A 92 7.75 -19.50 12.23
CA ASN A 92 8.16 -20.88 12.51
C ASN A 92 8.73 -21.59 11.28
N GLU A 93 8.18 -21.32 10.09
CA GLU A 93 8.68 -21.97 8.87
C GLU A 93 10.07 -21.48 8.47
N ILE A 94 10.34 -20.17 8.58
CA ILE A 94 11.65 -19.56 8.27
C ILE A 94 12.71 -20.02 9.28
N HIS A 95 12.38 -20.13 10.58
CA HIS A 95 13.32 -20.56 11.61
C HIS A 95 13.85 -21.99 11.42
N LYS A 96 13.20 -22.83 10.57
CA LYS A 96 13.77 -24.13 10.18
C LYS A 96 15.03 -24.00 9.33
N TYR A 97 15.23 -22.86 8.68
CA TYR A 97 16.34 -22.58 7.76
C TYR A 97 17.37 -21.64 8.36
N ARG A 98 16.91 -20.65 9.14
CA ARG A 98 17.80 -19.63 9.70
C ARG A 98 17.25 -19.06 11.01
N ASP A 99 18.10 -19.00 12.02
CA ASP A 99 17.79 -18.41 13.33
C ASP A 99 18.11 -16.91 13.31
N VAL A 100 17.16 -16.11 12.82
CA VAL A 100 17.20 -14.64 12.80
C VAL A 100 15.82 -14.07 13.15
N PRO A 101 15.74 -12.84 13.66
CA PRO A 101 14.46 -12.18 13.87
C PRO A 101 13.61 -12.16 12.59
N VAL A 102 12.34 -12.58 12.69
CA VAL A 102 11.37 -12.47 11.60
C VAL A 102 10.25 -11.54 12.06
N VAL A 103 9.99 -10.48 11.30
CA VAL A 103 8.91 -9.53 11.57
C VAL A 103 7.98 -9.48 10.37
N LEU A 104 6.71 -9.80 10.60
CA LEU A 104 5.69 -9.81 9.58
C LEU A 104 4.61 -8.77 9.93
N SER A 105 4.12 -8.05 8.94
CA SER A 105 2.99 -7.11 9.07
C SER A 105 2.19 -7.03 7.77
N ASN A 106 1.05 -6.34 7.83
CA ASN A 106 0.31 -5.97 6.64
C ASN A 106 1.20 -5.13 5.69
N ASP A 107 0.99 -5.28 4.38
CA ASP A 107 1.78 -4.62 3.33
C ASP A 107 1.70 -3.08 3.38
N ALA A 108 0.53 -2.52 3.72
CA ALA A 108 0.37 -1.07 3.88
C ALA A 108 1.05 -0.55 5.16
N ASN A 109 1.01 -1.31 6.25
CA ASN A 109 1.77 -1.02 7.47
C ASN A 109 3.28 -1.07 7.20
N ALA A 110 3.74 -2.07 6.46
CA ALA A 110 5.14 -2.14 6.05
C ALA A 110 5.54 -0.93 5.20
N ALA A 111 4.71 -0.54 4.23
CA ALA A 111 4.95 0.64 3.41
C ALA A 111 5.02 1.92 4.25
N ALA A 112 4.10 2.12 5.21
CA ALA A 112 4.12 3.25 6.11
C ALA A 112 5.39 3.28 6.97
N TYR A 113 5.81 2.13 7.49
CA TYR A 113 7.05 2.08 8.28
C TYR A 113 8.30 2.26 7.42
N GLY A 114 8.26 1.83 6.17
CA GLY A 114 9.29 2.14 5.17
C GLY A 114 9.44 3.64 4.93
N GLU A 115 8.33 4.37 4.81
CA GLU A 115 8.31 5.83 4.68
C GLU A 115 8.88 6.52 5.92
N TYR A 116 8.61 5.97 7.12
CA TYR A 116 9.17 6.44 8.38
C TYR A 116 10.68 6.27 8.47
N VAL A 117 11.19 5.10 8.07
CA VAL A 117 12.62 4.77 8.23
C VAL A 117 13.47 5.33 7.10
N TYR A 118 12.98 5.25 5.85
CA TYR A 118 13.78 5.52 4.65
C TYR A 118 13.24 6.65 3.77
N GLY A 119 12.01 7.11 4.00
CA GLY A 119 11.33 8.10 3.16
C GLY A 119 11.10 9.45 3.82
N GLY A 120 10.09 10.15 3.35
CA GLY A 120 9.74 11.52 3.70
C GLY A 120 9.13 11.71 5.09
N ALA A 121 8.75 10.61 5.78
CA ALA A 121 8.24 10.66 7.16
C ALA A 121 9.36 10.56 8.21
N LYS A 122 10.62 10.59 7.79
CA LYS A 122 11.77 10.52 8.70
C LYS A 122 11.74 11.66 9.72
N GLY A 123 11.77 11.29 11.01
CA GLY A 123 11.71 12.24 12.12
C GLY A 123 10.29 12.67 12.53
N MET A 124 9.25 12.34 11.77
CA MET A 124 7.85 12.57 12.18
C MET A 124 7.44 11.56 13.24
N LYS A 125 6.60 12.01 14.18
CA LYS A 125 6.03 11.09 15.19
C LYS A 125 4.62 10.64 14.87
N HIS A 126 3.88 11.44 14.13
CA HIS A 126 2.46 11.20 13.84
C HIS A 126 2.19 11.41 12.35
N PHE A 127 1.89 10.35 11.64
CA PHE A 127 1.49 10.45 10.24
C PHE A 127 0.61 9.26 9.83
N ILE A 128 -0.10 9.42 8.73
CA ILE A 128 -0.89 8.36 8.11
C ILE A 128 -0.35 8.16 6.68
N MET A 129 -0.30 6.94 6.22
CA MET A 129 -0.02 6.62 4.83
C MET A 129 -1.23 5.94 4.20
N PHE A 130 -1.63 6.42 3.02
CA PHE A 130 -2.61 5.77 2.15
C PHE A 130 -1.91 5.17 0.94
N THR A 131 -2.15 3.90 0.68
CA THR A 131 -1.64 3.20 -0.51
C THR A 131 -2.79 2.97 -1.49
N LEU A 132 -2.71 3.57 -2.68
CA LEU A 132 -3.71 3.46 -3.73
C LEU A 132 -3.22 2.47 -4.79
N GLY A 133 -3.84 1.31 -4.84
CA GLY A 133 -3.49 0.23 -5.77
C GLY A 133 -4.73 -0.49 -6.28
N THR A 134 -4.68 -1.82 -6.39
CA THR A 134 -5.83 -2.68 -6.67
C THR A 134 -6.91 -2.51 -5.59
N GLY A 135 -6.49 -2.27 -4.33
CA GLY A 135 -7.29 -1.85 -3.20
C GLY A 135 -6.82 -0.51 -2.63
N VAL A 136 -7.29 -0.17 -1.43
CA VAL A 136 -6.85 0.98 -0.64
C VAL A 136 -6.38 0.48 0.72
N GLY A 137 -5.07 0.50 0.93
CA GLY A 137 -4.47 0.21 2.22
C GLY A 137 -4.09 1.48 2.98
N SER A 138 -3.80 1.33 4.26
CA SER A 138 -3.28 2.42 5.07
C SER A 138 -2.45 1.91 6.25
N GLY A 139 -1.51 2.74 6.68
CA GLY A 139 -0.74 2.55 7.90
C GLY A 139 -0.77 3.82 8.74
N ILE A 140 -0.93 3.67 10.02
CA ILE A 140 -1.03 4.78 10.98
C ILE A 140 0.17 4.72 11.92
N VAL A 141 0.91 5.81 12.03
CA VAL A 141 2.01 5.95 12.97
C VAL A 141 1.67 7.01 14.00
N VAL A 142 1.79 6.65 15.28
CA VAL A 142 1.56 7.51 16.43
C VAL A 142 2.75 7.35 17.38
N ASP A 143 3.34 8.47 17.77
CA ASP A 143 4.55 8.48 18.63
C ASP A 143 5.74 7.68 18.04
N GLY A 144 5.85 7.69 16.68
CA GLY A 144 6.87 6.92 15.96
C GLY A 144 6.64 5.42 15.93
N LYS A 145 5.46 4.94 16.31
CA LYS A 145 5.10 3.52 16.35
C LYS A 145 3.90 3.24 15.44
N LEU A 146 3.95 2.13 14.71
CA LEU A 146 2.79 1.63 13.98
C LEU A 146 1.64 1.28 14.93
N VAL A 147 0.45 1.69 14.58
CA VAL A 147 -0.78 1.33 15.30
C VAL A 147 -1.27 -0.01 14.78
N HIS A 148 -1.07 -1.05 15.56
CA HIS A 148 -1.54 -2.41 15.24
C HIS A 148 -2.92 -2.74 15.82
N GLY A 149 -3.36 -1.99 16.85
CA GLY A 149 -4.59 -2.29 17.60
C GLY A 149 -4.44 -3.55 18.46
N SER A 150 -5.52 -4.00 19.07
CA SER A 150 -5.52 -5.16 19.98
C SER A 150 -5.35 -6.51 19.28
N THR A 151 -5.68 -6.57 17.98
CA THR A 151 -5.70 -7.82 17.20
C THR A 151 -4.71 -7.84 16.03
N GLY A 152 -3.97 -6.75 15.81
CA GLY A 152 -3.07 -6.62 14.66
C GLY A 152 -3.74 -6.04 13.39
N GLY A 153 -5.06 -5.78 13.42
CA GLY A 153 -5.84 -5.35 12.26
C GLY A 153 -6.20 -3.85 12.24
N ALA A 154 -5.48 -2.98 12.94
CA ALA A 154 -5.72 -1.54 12.85
C ALA A 154 -5.21 -0.96 11.53
N GLY A 155 -5.78 0.19 11.14
CA GLY A 155 -5.35 0.90 9.93
C GLY A 155 -6.09 0.51 8.65
N GLU A 156 -7.25 -0.13 8.74
CA GLU A 156 -8.08 -0.52 7.59
C GLU A 156 -8.96 0.64 7.07
N LEU A 157 -8.37 1.83 6.83
CA LEU A 157 -9.11 3.03 6.43
C LEU A 157 -9.78 2.90 5.06
N GLY A 158 -9.25 2.07 4.17
CA GLY A 158 -9.87 1.76 2.88
C GLY A 158 -11.24 1.12 3.02
N HIS A 159 -11.52 0.49 4.16
CA HIS A 159 -12.79 -0.12 4.48
C HIS A 159 -13.73 0.77 5.32
N ASN A 160 -13.38 2.01 5.61
CA ASN A 160 -14.33 2.97 6.18
C ASN A 160 -15.48 3.19 5.18
N ILE A 161 -16.72 3.16 5.70
CA ILE A 161 -17.91 3.39 4.88
C ILE A 161 -17.96 4.88 4.53
N LEU A 162 -17.72 5.17 3.27
CA LEU A 162 -17.78 6.52 2.71
C LEU A 162 -19.21 6.89 2.29
N ILE A 163 -19.90 5.95 1.64
CA ILE A 163 -21.25 6.12 1.14
C ILE A 163 -22.11 4.96 1.65
N PRO A 164 -22.94 5.16 2.68
CA PRO A 164 -23.87 4.12 3.17
C PRO A 164 -24.74 3.58 2.04
N HIS A 165 -24.93 2.27 2.00
CA HIS A 165 -25.67 1.56 0.94
C HIS A 165 -25.11 1.79 -0.48
N GLY A 166 -23.83 2.13 -0.59
CA GLY A 166 -23.15 2.33 -1.86
C GLY A 166 -22.65 1.04 -2.51
N ARG A 167 -21.52 1.12 -3.22
CA ARG A 167 -20.95 -0.02 -3.97
C ARG A 167 -20.60 -1.18 -3.05
N LYS A 168 -20.86 -2.41 -3.49
CA LYS A 168 -20.46 -3.63 -2.77
C LYS A 168 -18.94 -3.74 -2.70
N CYS A 169 -18.43 -4.04 -1.52
CA CYS A 169 -17.02 -4.27 -1.24
C CYS A 169 -16.71 -5.76 -1.06
N SER A 170 -15.52 -6.18 -1.45
CA SER A 170 -15.03 -7.55 -1.24
C SER A 170 -14.98 -7.97 0.23
N CYS A 171 -14.95 -7.01 1.17
CA CYS A 171 -15.02 -7.28 2.61
C CYS A 171 -16.42 -7.67 3.12
N GLY A 172 -17.41 -7.75 2.23
CA GLY A 172 -18.80 -8.09 2.55
C GLY A 172 -19.69 -6.91 2.93
N ARG A 173 -19.13 -5.70 3.09
CA ARG A 173 -19.87 -4.46 3.37
C ARG A 173 -20.17 -3.67 2.10
N GLU A 174 -20.91 -2.59 2.24
CA GLU A 174 -21.23 -1.65 1.16
C GLU A 174 -20.72 -0.27 1.48
N GLY A 175 -20.28 0.45 0.43
CA GLY A 175 -19.88 1.85 0.52
C GLY A 175 -18.47 2.12 1.02
N CYS A 176 -17.59 1.12 1.11
CA CYS A 176 -16.21 1.31 1.53
C CYS A 176 -15.44 2.28 0.61
N LEU A 177 -14.56 3.10 1.18
CA LEU A 177 -13.70 4.05 0.45
C LEU A 177 -12.98 3.38 -0.72
N GLU A 178 -12.46 2.17 -0.53
CA GLU A 178 -11.76 1.38 -1.53
C GLU A 178 -12.56 1.22 -2.83
N THR A 179 -13.88 1.04 -2.74
CA THR A 179 -14.73 0.83 -3.92
C THR A 179 -14.88 2.07 -4.81
N TYR A 180 -14.39 3.22 -4.35
CA TYR A 180 -14.42 4.50 -5.06
C TYR A 180 -13.04 5.02 -5.45
N THR A 181 -12.01 4.75 -4.64
CA THR A 181 -10.70 5.40 -4.77
C THR A 181 -9.54 4.45 -5.11
N SER A 182 -9.78 3.13 -5.13
CA SER A 182 -8.83 2.16 -5.70
C SER A 182 -8.80 2.26 -7.23
N ALA A 183 -7.78 1.66 -7.87
CA ALA A 183 -7.69 1.60 -9.32
C ALA A 183 -8.97 1.06 -9.98
N ARG A 184 -9.59 0.03 -9.38
CA ARG A 184 -10.87 -0.54 -9.84
C ARG A 184 -12.03 0.43 -9.62
N GLY A 185 -12.07 1.09 -8.46
CA GLY A 185 -13.10 2.07 -8.12
C GLY A 185 -13.08 3.29 -9.04
N ILE A 186 -11.87 3.76 -9.41
CA ILE A 186 -11.67 4.83 -10.37
C ILE A 186 -12.22 4.46 -11.74
N VAL A 187 -11.88 3.26 -12.24
CA VAL A 187 -12.38 2.73 -13.52
C VAL A 187 -13.90 2.64 -13.51
N GLN A 188 -14.47 2.08 -12.44
CA GLN A 188 -15.93 1.99 -12.31
C GLN A 188 -16.59 3.37 -12.33
N THR A 189 -16.03 4.36 -11.61
CA THR A 189 -16.53 5.74 -11.61
C THR A 189 -16.47 6.37 -12.99
N TYR A 190 -15.37 6.15 -13.73
CA TYR A 190 -15.23 6.63 -15.10
C TYR A 190 -16.29 6.03 -16.02
N ILE A 191 -16.49 4.71 -15.98
CA ILE A 191 -17.49 4.01 -16.81
C ILE A 191 -18.91 4.50 -16.50
N GLU A 192 -19.24 4.73 -15.24
CA GLU A 192 -20.53 5.29 -14.83
C GLU A 192 -20.73 6.69 -15.42
N LEU A 193 -19.73 7.58 -15.26
CA LEU A 193 -19.77 8.95 -15.81
C LEU A 193 -19.78 8.99 -17.33
N ARG A 194 -19.05 8.10 -18.00
CA ARG A 194 -19.04 7.93 -19.46
C ARG A 194 -20.44 7.63 -19.98
N ARG A 195 -21.17 6.72 -19.34
CA ARG A 195 -22.54 6.35 -19.70
C ARG A 195 -23.55 7.48 -19.47
N GLU A 196 -23.32 8.29 -18.41
CA GLU A 196 -24.14 9.48 -18.11
C GLU A 196 -23.88 10.65 -19.07
N ASN A 197 -22.69 10.71 -19.68
CA ASN A 197 -22.23 11.83 -20.50
C ASN A 197 -21.64 11.37 -21.85
N PRO A 198 -22.38 10.66 -22.69
CA PRO A 198 -21.85 10.02 -23.91
C PRO A 198 -21.27 11.00 -24.93
N ASP A 199 -21.74 12.24 -24.93
CA ASP A 199 -21.30 13.27 -25.87
C ASP A 199 -20.06 14.05 -25.40
N GLN A 200 -19.65 13.87 -24.14
CA GLN A 200 -18.55 14.62 -23.54
C GLN A 200 -17.21 13.88 -23.58
N GLU A 201 -17.24 12.55 -23.73
CA GLU A 201 -16.03 11.74 -23.81
C GLU A 201 -15.33 11.94 -25.16
N ARG A 202 -14.01 12.08 -25.14
CA ARG A 202 -13.21 12.32 -26.35
C ARG A 202 -12.08 11.31 -26.54
N MET A 203 -11.34 10.99 -25.47
CA MET A 203 -10.08 10.25 -25.57
C MET A 203 -10.25 8.73 -25.54
N LEU A 204 -11.13 8.22 -24.67
CA LEU A 204 -11.29 6.79 -24.48
C LEU A 204 -12.55 6.22 -25.11
N LYS A 205 -13.18 6.98 -26.03
CA LYS A 205 -14.46 6.61 -26.64
C LYS A 205 -14.47 5.24 -27.30
N GLU A 206 -13.38 4.90 -27.98
CA GLU A 206 -13.25 3.63 -28.69
C GLU A 206 -12.60 2.52 -27.82
N VAL A 207 -12.22 2.82 -26.57
CA VAL A 207 -11.63 1.84 -25.65
C VAL A 207 -12.75 1.05 -24.99
N PRO A 208 -12.81 -0.29 -25.13
CA PRO A 208 -13.80 -1.12 -24.46
C PRO A 208 -13.73 -0.97 -22.94
N ASP A 209 -14.89 -1.04 -22.24
CA ASP A 209 -14.96 -0.90 -20.78
C ASP A 209 -13.96 -1.82 -20.04
N GLY A 210 -13.75 -3.04 -20.54
CA GLY A 210 -12.83 -4.02 -19.93
C GLY A 210 -11.34 -3.72 -20.11
N GLU A 211 -10.99 -2.78 -20.99
CA GLU A 211 -9.61 -2.37 -21.27
C GLU A 211 -9.26 -1.02 -20.63
N VAL A 212 -10.26 -0.30 -20.11
CA VAL A 212 -10.05 0.97 -19.43
C VAL A 212 -9.28 0.73 -18.12
N THR A 213 -8.24 1.52 -17.90
CA THR A 213 -7.43 1.49 -16.68
C THR A 213 -7.36 2.85 -16.02
N SER A 214 -7.08 2.92 -14.71
CA SER A 214 -6.88 4.18 -14.00
C SER A 214 -5.74 5.01 -14.60
N LYS A 215 -4.73 4.36 -15.20
CA LYS A 215 -3.64 5.01 -15.92
C LYS A 215 -4.15 5.72 -17.18
N LEU A 216 -4.92 5.04 -18.04
CA LEU A 216 -5.50 5.63 -19.23
C LEU A 216 -6.42 6.81 -18.88
N ILE A 217 -7.22 6.70 -17.81
CA ILE A 217 -8.06 7.80 -17.32
C ILE A 217 -7.18 8.98 -16.86
N GLY A 218 -6.03 8.72 -16.24
CA GLY A 218 -5.06 9.74 -15.87
C GLY A 218 -4.47 10.46 -17.11
N GLU A 219 -4.06 9.70 -18.10
CA GLU A 219 -3.53 10.22 -19.37
C GLU A 219 -4.57 11.07 -20.12
N ALA A 220 -5.82 10.61 -20.16
CA ALA A 220 -6.93 11.37 -20.74
C ALA A 220 -7.22 12.67 -19.97
N ALA A 221 -7.17 12.65 -18.65
CA ALA A 221 -7.34 13.85 -17.81
C ALA A 221 -6.27 14.91 -18.09
N HIS A 222 -5.00 14.49 -18.25
CA HIS A 222 -3.92 15.41 -18.64
C HIS A 222 -4.10 16.03 -20.02
N GLN A 223 -4.86 15.39 -20.91
CA GLN A 223 -5.20 15.90 -22.23
C GLN A 223 -6.52 16.69 -22.24
N GLY A 224 -7.14 16.90 -21.07
CA GLY A 224 -8.34 17.70 -20.91
C GLY A 224 -9.65 16.97 -21.20
N ASP A 225 -9.67 15.64 -21.21
CA ASP A 225 -10.92 14.87 -21.35
C ASP A 225 -11.86 15.18 -20.18
N PRO A 226 -13.07 15.69 -20.45
CA PRO A 226 -13.96 16.18 -19.40
C PRO A 226 -14.50 15.06 -18.50
N VAL A 227 -14.71 13.85 -19.02
CA VAL A 227 -15.18 12.70 -18.24
C VAL A 227 -14.07 12.19 -17.32
N ALA A 228 -12.84 12.13 -17.83
CA ALA A 228 -11.67 11.76 -17.04
C ALA A 228 -11.39 12.79 -15.94
N LEU A 229 -11.44 14.09 -16.24
CA LEU A 229 -11.29 15.15 -15.23
C LEU A 229 -12.36 15.06 -14.14
N LYS A 230 -13.63 14.87 -14.53
CA LYS A 230 -14.73 14.70 -13.57
C LYS A 230 -14.58 13.44 -12.71
N THR A 231 -13.99 12.38 -13.26
CA THR A 231 -13.66 11.16 -12.51
C THR A 231 -12.67 11.48 -11.40
N TRP A 232 -11.57 12.14 -11.72
CA TRP A 232 -10.55 12.49 -10.73
C TRP A 232 -11.02 13.54 -9.73
N GLU A 233 -11.93 14.45 -10.13
CA GLU A 233 -12.59 15.37 -9.21
C GLU A 233 -13.39 14.63 -8.14
N LYS A 234 -14.23 13.64 -8.53
CA LYS A 234 -14.99 12.81 -7.59
C LYS A 234 -14.07 12.00 -6.68
N VAL A 235 -13.04 11.36 -7.26
CA VAL A 235 -12.07 10.57 -6.50
C VAL A 235 -11.33 11.44 -5.49
N GLY A 236 -10.94 12.64 -5.89
CA GLY A 236 -10.29 13.61 -5.01
C GLY A 236 -11.21 14.07 -3.87
N ASP A 237 -12.49 14.34 -4.15
CA ASP A 237 -13.47 14.73 -3.13
C ASP A 237 -13.67 13.61 -2.09
N TRP A 238 -13.84 12.37 -2.53
CA TRP A 238 -13.99 11.22 -1.65
C TRP A 238 -12.75 10.95 -0.80
N LEU A 239 -11.58 11.02 -1.41
CA LEU A 239 -10.32 10.78 -0.69
C LEU A 239 -10.03 11.92 0.29
N GLY A 240 -10.32 13.18 -0.10
CA GLY A 240 -10.18 14.34 0.78
C GLY A 240 -11.08 14.26 2.01
N LEU A 241 -12.33 13.83 1.84
CA LEU A 241 -13.24 13.57 2.97
C LEU A 241 -12.70 12.47 3.90
N ALA A 242 -12.26 11.35 3.34
CA ALA A 242 -11.71 10.25 4.14
C ALA A 242 -10.46 10.66 4.92
N MET A 243 -9.58 11.45 4.29
CA MET A 243 -8.37 11.98 4.94
C MET A 243 -8.72 12.99 6.05
N ALA A 244 -9.65 13.92 5.82
CA ALA A 244 -10.10 14.87 6.82
C ALA A 244 -10.69 14.15 8.06
N ASN A 245 -11.47 13.08 7.85
CA ASN A 245 -11.97 12.25 8.93
C ASN A 245 -10.82 11.54 9.70
N SER A 246 -9.77 11.11 9.00
CA SER A 246 -8.62 10.45 9.62
C SER A 246 -7.80 11.42 10.49
N VAL A 247 -7.77 12.73 10.15
CA VAL A 247 -7.13 13.75 10.98
C VAL A 247 -7.81 13.87 12.33
N THR A 248 -9.13 13.78 12.40
CA THR A 248 -9.87 13.86 13.68
C THR A 248 -9.57 12.69 14.61
N PHE A 249 -9.09 11.59 14.08
CA PHE A 249 -8.75 10.39 14.85
C PHE A 249 -7.35 10.44 15.50
N SER A 250 -6.33 10.90 14.77
CA SER A 250 -4.93 10.80 15.22
C SER A 250 -4.14 12.10 15.16
N ALA A 251 -4.73 13.20 14.64
CA ALA A 251 -4.07 14.50 14.49
C ALA A 251 -2.64 14.40 13.89
N PRO A 252 -2.47 13.83 12.68
CA PRO A 252 -1.16 13.58 12.10
C PRO A 252 -0.51 14.87 11.60
N GLU A 253 0.83 14.92 11.62
CA GLU A 253 1.64 15.99 11.00
C GLU A 253 1.50 15.98 9.47
N ALA A 254 1.37 14.78 8.89
CA ALA A 254 1.19 14.61 7.46
C ALA A 254 0.37 13.36 7.13
N ILE A 255 -0.26 13.39 5.95
CA ILE A 255 -0.83 12.22 5.28
C ILE A 255 -0.05 11.99 3.99
N PHE A 256 0.58 10.82 3.89
CA PHE A 256 1.32 10.41 2.70
C PHE A 256 0.42 9.62 1.75
N LEU A 257 0.58 9.89 0.45
CA LEU A 257 -0.07 9.17 -0.63
C LEU A 257 0.95 8.38 -1.43
N MET A 258 0.61 7.15 -1.77
CA MET A 258 1.42 6.27 -2.60
C MET A 258 0.57 5.43 -3.54
N GLY A 259 1.21 4.89 -4.58
CA GLY A 259 0.63 3.93 -5.50
C GLY A 259 0.30 4.50 -6.88
N GLY A 260 -0.07 3.62 -7.81
CA GLY A 260 -0.28 3.98 -9.21
C GLY A 260 -1.30 5.10 -9.43
N PRO A 261 -2.51 5.04 -8.85
CA PRO A 261 -3.48 6.12 -8.95
C PRO A 261 -2.98 7.48 -8.44
N ALA A 262 -2.14 7.51 -7.40
CA ALA A 262 -1.58 8.75 -6.88
C ALA A 262 -0.60 9.43 -7.86
N GLN A 263 0.03 8.66 -8.76
CA GLN A 263 0.99 9.17 -9.76
C GLN A 263 0.33 10.02 -10.84
N VAL A 264 -1.00 10.08 -10.92
CA VAL A 264 -1.67 10.98 -11.86
C VAL A 264 -1.37 12.46 -11.58
N GLY A 265 -0.95 12.80 -10.35
CA GLY A 265 -0.58 14.16 -9.99
C GLY A 265 -1.77 15.12 -9.85
N GLU A 266 -1.67 16.30 -10.43
CA GLU A 266 -2.64 17.41 -10.24
C GLU A 266 -4.11 17.08 -10.58
N PRO A 267 -4.46 16.24 -11.57
CA PRO A 267 -5.85 15.82 -11.77
C PRO A 267 -6.50 15.24 -10.51
N LEU A 268 -5.74 14.53 -9.68
CA LEU A 268 -6.18 14.04 -8.37
C LEU A 268 -5.87 15.03 -7.24
N LEU A 269 -4.63 15.52 -7.17
CA LEU A 269 -4.14 16.26 -5.99
C LEU A 269 -4.84 17.59 -5.79
N LYS A 270 -5.20 18.28 -6.88
CA LYS A 270 -5.92 19.57 -6.79
C LYS A 270 -7.31 19.43 -6.16
N PRO A 271 -8.22 18.58 -6.67
CA PRO A 271 -9.52 18.38 -6.04
C PRO A 271 -9.42 17.74 -4.65
N LEU A 272 -8.45 16.85 -4.43
CA LEU A 272 -8.21 16.23 -3.13
C LEU A 272 -7.85 17.27 -2.06
N ARG A 273 -6.90 18.17 -2.34
CA ARG A 273 -6.54 19.23 -1.40
C ARG A 273 -7.71 20.16 -1.10
N ALA A 274 -8.46 20.54 -2.14
CA ALA A 274 -9.65 21.39 -1.96
C ALA A 274 -10.71 20.72 -1.10
N ALA A 275 -10.96 19.43 -1.30
CA ALA A 275 -11.90 18.66 -0.49
C ALA A 275 -11.39 18.45 0.93
N PHE A 276 -10.11 18.14 1.10
CA PHE A 276 -9.49 18.00 2.41
C PHE A 276 -9.67 19.25 3.26
N GLU A 277 -9.33 20.43 2.74
CA GLU A 277 -9.51 21.70 3.44
C GLU A 277 -11.00 22.00 3.73
N LYS A 278 -11.88 21.68 2.79
CA LYS A 278 -13.33 21.87 2.95
C LYS A 278 -13.93 21.04 4.08
N TYR A 279 -13.45 19.80 4.25
CA TYR A 279 -14.00 18.85 5.23
C TYR A 279 -13.21 18.80 6.54
N LEU A 280 -12.02 19.42 6.57
CA LEU A 280 -11.16 19.44 7.76
C LEU A 280 -11.84 20.26 8.87
N LEU A 281 -11.86 19.72 10.08
CA LEU A 281 -12.34 20.46 11.24
C LEU A 281 -11.41 21.66 11.51
N ASN A 282 -12.00 22.84 11.73
CA ASN A 282 -11.26 24.12 11.82
C ASN A 282 -10.09 24.13 12.82
N ILE A 283 -10.16 23.35 13.90
CA ILE A 283 -9.08 23.25 14.90
C ILE A 283 -7.78 22.64 14.31
N TYR A 284 -7.87 21.94 13.18
CA TYR A 284 -6.73 21.33 12.50
C TYR A 284 -6.25 22.13 11.27
N ALA A 285 -6.84 23.31 11.01
CA ALA A 285 -6.44 24.11 9.86
C ALA A 285 -4.93 24.38 9.86
N GLY A 286 -4.25 24.00 8.78
CA GLY A 286 -2.81 24.16 8.63
C GLY A 286 -1.92 23.21 9.46
N SER A 287 -2.49 22.29 10.24
CA SER A 287 -1.73 21.38 11.11
C SER A 287 -1.28 20.08 10.41
N CYS A 288 -1.90 19.70 9.30
CA CYS A 288 -1.64 18.45 8.59
C CYS A 288 -1.37 18.72 7.11
N GLN A 289 -0.31 18.12 6.57
CA GLN A 289 0.08 18.26 5.17
C GLN A 289 -0.25 17.00 4.37
N ILE A 290 -0.75 17.15 3.14
CA ILE A 290 -0.85 16.04 2.19
C ILE A 290 0.44 15.99 1.37
N ARG A 291 1.16 14.88 1.43
CA ARG A 291 2.45 14.66 0.78
C ARG A 291 2.43 13.40 -0.07
N MET A 292 3.23 13.39 -1.13
CA MET A 292 3.51 12.16 -1.87
C MET A 292 4.61 11.39 -1.16
N SER A 293 4.51 10.05 -1.17
CA SER A 293 5.60 9.19 -0.70
C SER A 293 6.89 9.48 -1.46
N GLU A 294 8.01 9.51 -0.74
CA GLU A 294 9.34 9.68 -1.33
C GLU A 294 9.96 8.32 -1.72
N LEU A 295 9.37 7.21 -1.29
CA LEU A 295 9.79 5.88 -1.72
C LEU A 295 9.35 5.62 -3.16
N ARG A 296 10.25 5.05 -3.96
CA ARG A 296 9.93 4.66 -5.33
C ARG A 296 8.96 3.48 -5.34
N ALA A 297 8.01 3.48 -6.25
CA ALA A 297 6.97 2.45 -6.34
C ALA A 297 7.52 1.02 -6.46
N ASN A 298 8.68 0.84 -7.11
CA ASN A 298 9.36 -0.44 -7.28
C ASN A 298 10.31 -0.82 -6.11
N GLU A 299 10.39 0.01 -5.07
CA GLU A 299 11.26 -0.18 -3.90
C GLU A 299 10.48 -0.31 -2.60
N VAL A 300 9.30 0.30 -2.55
CA VAL A 300 8.53 0.41 -1.31
C VAL A 300 8.21 -0.93 -0.66
N ALA A 301 7.87 -1.96 -1.42
CA ALA A 301 7.58 -3.27 -0.85
C ALA A 301 8.80 -3.88 -0.14
N ILE A 302 9.98 -3.74 -0.75
CA ILE A 302 11.24 -4.24 -0.20
C ILE A 302 11.69 -3.38 0.98
N LEU A 303 11.72 -2.05 0.82
CA LEU A 303 12.14 -1.13 1.87
C LEU A 303 11.18 -1.14 3.06
N GLY A 304 9.88 -1.24 2.79
CA GLY A 304 8.86 -1.38 3.83
C GLY A 304 9.05 -2.65 4.65
N ALA A 305 9.24 -3.78 3.99
CA ALA A 305 9.53 -5.04 4.67
C ALA A 305 10.83 -4.95 5.50
N ALA A 306 11.93 -4.46 4.91
CA ALA A 306 13.20 -4.29 5.62
C ALA A 306 13.09 -3.35 6.84
N ALA A 307 12.28 -2.28 6.73
CA ALA A 307 12.07 -1.34 7.82
C ALA A 307 11.44 -2.00 9.05
N LEU A 308 10.60 -3.04 8.89
CA LEU A 308 9.95 -3.72 10.02
C LEU A 308 10.96 -4.28 11.03
N ILE A 309 12.16 -4.67 10.59
CA ILE A 309 13.22 -5.17 11.50
C ILE A 309 13.70 -4.08 12.46
N LYS A 310 13.56 -2.81 12.09
CA LYS A 310 13.96 -1.66 12.92
C LYS A 310 12.86 -1.22 13.90
N MET A 311 11.74 -1.90 13.94
CA MET A 311 10.68 -1.60 14.91
C MET A 311 11.19 -1.85 16.35
N PRO A 312 10.92 -0.93 17.29
CA PRO A 312 11.25 -1.16 18.70
C PRO A 312 10.46 -2.38 19.20
N LYS A 313 11.17 -3.26 19.91
CA LYS A 313 10.60 -4.47 20.53
C LYS A 313 9.64 -4.09 21.66
#